data_ca5f1c28d7e3cf8a8e5d8c5d3b59bbfd
#
_entry.id   ca5f1c28d7e3cf8a8e5d8c5d3b59bbfd
#
_cell.length_a   1.000
_cell.length_b   1.000
_cell.length_c   1.000
_cell.angle_alpha   90.00
_cell.angle_beta   90.00
_cell.angle_gamma   90.00
#
_symmetry.space_group_name_H-M   'P 1'
#
loop_
_entity.id
_entity.type
_entity.pdbx_description
1 polymer ?
#
loop_
_entity_poly.entity_id
_entity_poly.type
_entity_poly.pdbx_seq_one_letter_code
_entity_poly.pdbx_strand_id
1 'polypeptide(L)'
;MSAIAADKRELWLYKATNLLVDKNVEELAALLERAHKAGYTHMMLTDSKFSRLGELDARYFKNVARVKELAEKSQIEIVPAVFPVGYSNSILSQDVNLVEALPVKAVPLVVKDGAASVVDADAPVFRDGSFDDRKKWAFVDDTVVFENGTARVTDPKGGRARLSAKITVTPWRQYHISVRIKTDNFRGSPEVKALTEKGASLCHDHLGTKATQDWQTHHIIFNSQENTLVGIYFGTWDAQGGSLWWDDAKIEEVAFLNMPRRDGCALAITTTDGKQLVEGRDFEPLRDPLMGMKPYAGEYDVFHTPPVLRTKLPDGTKLLASYYHAATVHDGQAMICPSEPKTMTLLRKQANDMHKLWGAKGYMMSHDEIRVLNHCAACRARNLTPGQILADNVKQCAAILREGNPGGRMYVWSDMFDPAHNAVVGPYYLVNGPLTGSWDGLPEDVIVVPWYYEQRAASLGWFANRGHKQLIAGYYDAKPERVKDWLSAAKGIPGVTGVMYTTWVNKYGDLEAFAKAAE
;
A
#
# COMPACT_ATOMS: atom_id res chain seq x y z
N MET A 1 17.33 -9.59 -49.47
CA MET A 1 16.97 -8.89 -48.23
C MET A 1 15.63 -9.45 -47.79
N SER A 2 15.63 -10.38 -46.87
CA SER A 2 14.42 -10.96 -46.29
C SER A 2 13.78 -9.91 -45.38
N ALA A 3 12.57 -9.48 -45.72
CA ALA A 3 11.78 -8.64 -44.84
C ALA A 3 11.50 -9.46 -43.54
N ILE A 4 12.14 -9.05 -42.45
CA ILE A 4 11.77 -9.54 -41.12
C ILE A 4 10.31 -9.12 -40.95
N ALA A 5 9.41 -10.10 -40.92
CA ALA A 5 8.01 -9.87 -40.59
C ALA A 5 7.99 -9.08 -39.25
N ALA A 6 7.35 -7.91 -39.26
CA ALA A 6 7.17 -7.15 -38.05
C ALA A 6 6.45 -8.08 -37.04
N ASP A 7 7.14 -8.46 -35.98
CA ASP A 7 6.55 -9.28 -34.93
C ASP A 7 5.24 -8.62 -34.50
N LYS A 8 4.13 -9.36 -34.66
CA LYS A 8 2.80 -8.86 -34.29
C LYS A 8 2.84 -8.52 -32.79
N ARG A 9 2.58 -7.26 -32.43
CA ARG A 9 2.56 -6.82 -31.04
C ARG A 9 1.67 -7.72 -30.20
N GLU A 10 2.15 -8.11 -29.05
CA GLU A 10 1.35 -8.89 -28.09
C GLU A 10 0.22 -8.02 -27.53
N LEU A 11 -0.98 -8.56 -27.49
CA LEU A 11 -2.13 -7.92 -26.88
C LEU A 11 -2.47 -8.64 -25.58
N TRP A 12 -2.43 -7.91 -24.49
CA TRP A 12 -2.56 -8.42 -23.13
C TRP A 12 -3.80 -7.90 -22.43
N LEU A 13 -4.33 -8.67 -21.46
CA LEU A 13 -5.28 -8.19 -20.49
C LEU A 13 -4.80 -8.47 -19.07
N TYR A 14 -5.16 -7.57 -18.15
CA TYR A 14 -4.94 -7.74 -16.71
C TYR A 14 -6.22 -8.25 -16.05
N LYS A 15 -6.11 -9.23 -15.16
CA LYS A 15 -7.24 -9.77 -14.39
C LYS A 15 -6.85 -10.00 -12.94
N ALA A 16 -7.46 -9.23 -12.05
CA ALA A 16 -7.49 -9.54 -10.62
C ALA A 16 -8.74 -10.36 -10.30
N THR A 17 -8.59 -11.48 -9.59
CA THR A 17 -9.70 -12.37 -9.27
C THR A 17 -9.46 -13.14 -7.98
N ASN A 18 -10.48 -13.82 -7.49
CA ASN A 18 -10.41 -14.78 -6.39
C ASN A 18 -10.88 -16.15 -6.90
N LEU A 19 -9.96 -17.05 -7.13
CA LEU A 19 -10.23 -18.39 -7.68
C LEU A 19 -10.87 -19.36 -6.67
N LEU A 20 -11.05 -18.99 -5.39
CA LEU A 20 -11.89 -19.74 -4.46
C LEU A 20 -13.39 -19.67 -4.82
N VAL A 21 -13.79 -18.68 -5.62
CA VAL A 21 -15.19 -18.41 -5.96
C VAL A 21 -15.50 -18.95 -7.35
N ASP A 22 -16.33 -20.00 -7.45
CA ASP A 22 -16.65 -20.67 -8.71
C ASP A 22 -17.24 -19.69 -9.75
N LYS A 23 -18.09 -18.74 -9.31
CA LYS A 23 -18.65 -17.71 -10.18
C LYS A 23 -17.55 -16.89 -10.86
N ASN A 24 -16.47 -16.56 -10.17
CA ASN A 24 -15.35 -15.84 -10.75
C ASN A 24 -14.65 -16.64 -11.86
N VAL A 25 -14.62 -17.98 -11.73
CA VAL A 25 -14.08 -18.87 -12.77
C VAL A 25 -14.98 -18.89 -14.00
N GLU A 26 -16.30 -18.87 -13.82
CA GLU A 26 -17.27 -18.77 -14.92
C GLU A 26 -17.17 -17.42 -15.64
N GLU A 27 -17.07 -16.32 -14.89
CA GLU A 27 -16.85 -14.98 -15.45
C GLU A 27 -15.53 -14.89 -16.20
N LEU A 28 -14.48 -15.54 -15.68
CA LEU A 28 -13.19 -15.62 -16.33
C LEU A 28 -13.25 -16.43 -17.64
N ALA A 29 -14.04 -17.51 -17.70
CA ALA A 29 -14.26 -18.29 -18.91
C ALA A 29 -14.87 -17.41 -20.03
N ALA A 30 -15.91 -16.67 -19.72
CA ALA A 30 -16.54 -15.74 -20.66
C ALA A 30 -15.59 -14.63 -21.12
N LEU A 31 -14.76 -14.11 -20.20
CA LEU A 31 -13.75 -13.10 -20.51
C LEU A 31 -12.66 -13.64 -21.44
N LEU A 32 -12.15 -14.85 -21.22
CA LEU A 32 -11.14 -15.50 -22.06
C LEU A 32 -11.67 -15.72 -23.49
N GLU A 33 -12.92 -16.15 -23.64
CA GLU A 33 -13.54 -16.33 -24.96
C GLU A 33 -13.65 -14.99 -25.72
N ARG A 34 -14.09 -13.93 -25.06
CA ARG A 34 -14.18 -12.57 -25.63
C ARG A 34 -12.79 -12.05 -26.03
N ALA A 35 -11.83 -12.20 -25.11
CA ALA A 35 -10.45 -11.76 -25.33
C ALA A 35 -9.81 -12.47 -26.54
N HIS A 36 -9.96 -13.80 -26.64
CA HIS A 36 -9.48 -14.56 -27.80
C HIS A 36 -10.08 -14.04 -29.11
N LYS A 37 -11.41 -13.85 -29.17
CA LYS A 37 -12.09 -13.31 -30.36
C LYS A 37 -11.62 -11.91 -30.73
N ALA A 38 -11.19 -11.10 -29.76
CA ALA A 38 -10.65 -9.77 -29.95
C ALA A 38 -9.12 -9.75 -30.23
N GLY A 39 -8.46 -10.90 -30.31
CA GLY A 39 -7.07 -11.03 -30.66
C GLY A 39 -6.08 -10.92 -29.50
N TYR A 40 -6.56 -10.98 -28.24
CA TYR A 40 -5.68 -11.07 -27.07
C TYR A 40 -4.92 -12.39 -27.04
N THR A 41 -3.66 -12.34 -26.64
CA THR A 41 -2.75 -13.48 -26.61
C THR A 41 -2.25 -13.84 -25.22
N HIS A 42 -2.33 -12.90 -24.28
CA HIS A 42 -1.80 -13.08 -22.92
C HIS A 42 -2.75 -12.50 -21.87
N MET A 43 -2.73 -13.09 -20.68
CA MET A 43 -3.41 -12.60 -19.49
C MET A 43 -2.44 -12.51 -18.32
N MET A 44 -2.26 -11.32 -17.77
CA MET A 44 -1.64 -11.14 -16.46
C MET A 44 -2.70 -11.41 -15.38
N LEU A 45 -2.50 -12.46 -14.59
CA LEU A 45 -3.47 -12.93 -13.61
C LEU A 45 -2.95 -12.68 -12.19
N THR A 46 -3.78 -12.05 -11.35
CA THR A 46 -3.49 -11.89 -9.93
C THR A 46 -4.59 -12.49 -9.06
N ASP A 47 -4.18 -13.14 -7.97
CA ASP A 47 -5.05 -13.63 -6.90
C ASP A 47 -4.29 -13.54 -5.57
N SER A 48 -4.90 -12.92 -4.56
CA SER A 48 -4.30 -12.83 -3.22
C SER A 48 -3.97 -14.21 -2.61
N LYS A 49 -4.57 -15.30 -3.12
CA LYS A 49 -4.32 -16.68 -2.69
C LYS A 49 -2.99 -17.23 -3.18
N PHE A 50 -2.35 -16.61 -4.18
CA PHE A 50 -1.03 -17.02 -4.67
C PHE A 50 0.09 -16.96 -3.61
N SER A 51 -0.12 -16.20 -2.55
CA SER A 51 0.84 -16.12 -1.43
C SER A 51 0.65 -17.19 -0.36
N ARG A 52 -0.42 -17.98 -0.39
CA ARG A 52 -0.77 -18.92 0.69
C ARG A 52 -1.36 -20.25 0.20
N LEU A 53 -0.82 -20.77 -0.89
CA LEU A 53 -1.34 -21.99 -1.54
C LEU A 53 -1.38 -23.19 -0.61
N GLY A 54 -0.48 -23.30 0.37
CA GLY A 54 -0.47 -24.40 1.35
C GLY A 54 -1.65 -24.42 2.34
N GLU A 55 -2.46 -23.37 2.39
CA GLU A 55 -3.62 -23.23 3.29
C GLU A 55 -4.96 -23.50 2.57
N LEU A 56 -4.92 -23.76 1.26
CA LEU A 56 -6.11 -23.84 0.42
C LEU A 56 -6.59 -25.28 0.24
N ASP A 57 -7.89 -25.42 0.09
CA ASP A 57 -8.53 -26.72 -0.12
C ASP A 57 -8.50 -27.18 -1.60
N ALA A 58 -8.94 -28.41 -1.83
CA ALA A 58 -8.96 -29.03 -3.16
C ALA A 58 -9.81 -28.26 -4.19
N ARG A 59 -10.83 -27.50 -3.75
CA ARG A 59 -11.69 -26.68 -4.61
C ARG A 59 -10.88 -25.61 -5.34
N TYR A 60 -9.98 -24.94 -4.62
CA TYR A 60 -9.11 -23.94 -5.23
C TYR A 60 -8.28 -24.53 -6.39
N PHE A 61 -7.64 -25.65 -6.15
CA PHE A 61 -6.79 -26.31 -7.16
C PHE A 61 -7.59 -26.85 -8.35
N LYS A 62 -8.83 -27.32 -8.12
CA LYS A 62 -9.76 -27.65 -9.19
C LYS A 62 -10.09 -26.43 -10.06
N ASN A 63 -10.34 -25.29 -9.44
CA ASN A 63 -10.60 -24.04 -10.14
C ASN A 63 -9.39 -23.57 -10.93
N VAL A 64 -8.18 -23.65 -10.38
CA VAL A 64 -6.94 -23.35 -11.12
C VAL A 64 -6.79 -24.27 -12.33
N ALA A 65 -6.99 -25.58 -12.17
CA ALA A 65 -6.92 -26.52 -13.30
C ALA A 65 -7.93 -26.15 -14.39
N ARG A 66 -9.15 -25.80 -14.01
CA ARG A 66 -10.18 -25.34 -14.95
C ARG A 66 -9.78 -24.06 -15.69
N VAL A 67 -9.18 -23.10 -15.00
CA VAL A 67 -8.70 -21.85 -15.63
C VAL A 67 -7.59 -22.15 -16.63
N LYS A 68 -6.66 -23.06 -16.34
CA LYS A 68 -5.61 -23.49 -17.27
C LYS A 68 -6.20 -24.10 -18.56
N GLU A 69 -7.16 -25.02 -18.43
CA GLU A 69 -7.86 -25.61 -19.58
C GLU A 69 -8.57 -24.55 -20.44
N LEU A 70 -9.26 -23.60 -19.81
CA LEU A 70 -9.96 -22.50 -20.48
C LEU A 70 -8.99 -21.58 -21.22
N ALA A 71 -7.86 -21.25 -20.62
CA ALA A 71 -6.82 -20.42 -21.23
C ALA A 71 -6.17 -21.12 -22.43
N GLU A 72 -5.87 -22.43 -22.31
CA GLU A 72 -5.34 -23.24 -23.40
C GLU A 72 -6.34 -23.29 -24.57
N LYS A 73 -7.61 -23.59 -24.30
CA LYS A 73 -8.69 -23.59 -25.31
C LYS A 73 -8.83 -22.24 -26.01
N SER A 74 -8.65 -21.15 -25.28
CA SER A 74 -8.71 -19.78 -25.80
C SER A 74 -7.38 -19.30 -26.40
N GLN A 75 -6.34 -20.12 -26.41
CA GLN A 75 -4.99 -19.76 -26.88
C GLN A 75 -4.44 -18.49 -26.20
N ILE A 76 -4.75 -18.28 -24.91
CA ILE A 76 -4.27 -17.17 -24.09
C ILE A 76 -3.25 -17.70 -23.09
N GLU A 77 -2.03 -17.17 -23.14
CA GLU A 77 -0.99 -17.49 -22.16
C GLU A 77 -1.28 -16.78 -20.83
N ILE A 78 -1.30 -17.52 -19.73
CA ILE A 78 -1.43 -16.93 -18.40
C ILE A 78 -0.05 -16.64 -17.83
N VAL A 79 0.13 -15.39 -17.35
CA VAL A 79 1.30 -14.92 -16.64
C VAL A 79 0.86 -14.56 -15.21
N PRO A 80 1.09 -15.44 -14.21
CA PRO A 80 0.67 -15.19 -12.84
C PRO A 80 1.56 -14.14 -12.16
N ALA A 81 0.96 -13.34 -11.27
CA ALA A 81 1.68 -12.40 -10.44
C ALA A 81 2.25 -13.09 -9.18
N VAL A 82 3.47 -12.70 -8.81
CA VAL A 82 4.21 -13.16 -7.64
C VAL A 82 4.89 -11.99 -6.95
N PHE A 83 5.41 -12.20 -5.73
CA PHE A 83 6.18 -11.24 -4.95
C PHE A 83 5.42 -9.92 -4.69
N PRO A 84 4.33 -9.97 -3.92
CA PRO A 84 3.54 -8.79 -3.59
C PRO A 84 4.27 -7.94 -2.54
N VAL A 85 5.36 -7.26 -2.92
CA VAL A 85 6.21 -6.49 -1.99
C VAL A 85 5.56 -5.15 -1.62
N GLY A 86 4.87 -4.49 -2.55
CA GLY A 86 4.15 -3.24 -2.29
C GLY A 86 2.80 -3.47 -1.62
N TYR A 87 1.98 -4.34 -2.19
CA TYR A 87 0.69 -4.78 -1.64
C TYR A 87 0.85 -6.12 -0.93
N SER A 88 1.43 -6.09 0.28
CA SER A 88 1.93 -7.31 0.92
C SER A 88 0.91 -8.03 1.81
N ASN A 89 -0.32 -7.53 1.94
CA ASN A 89 -1.33 -8.10 2.83
C ASN A 89 -1.47 -9.63 2.68
N SER A 90 -1.49 -10.11 1.43
CA SER A 90 -1.64 -11.54 1.16
C SER A 90 -0.48 -12.40 1.65
N ILE A 91 0.77 -11.95 1.54
CA ILE A 91 1.93 -12.70 2.02
C ILE A 91 2.15 -12.51 3.52
N LEU A 92 1.80 -11.35 4.06
CA LEU A 92 1.81 -11.07 5.49
C LEU A 92 0.81 -11.94 6.27
N SER A 93 -0.21 -12.52 5.61
CA SER A 93 -1.08 -13.50 6.27
C SER A 93 -0.33 -14.71 6.84
N GLN A 94 0.83 -15.05 6.30
CA GLN A 94 1.68 -16.13 6.79
C GLN A 94 2.50 -15.76 8.04
N ASP A 95 2.83 -14.47 8.20
CA ASP A 95 3.45 -13.90 9.38
C ASP A 95 3.28 -12.37 9.39
N VAL A 96 2.28 -11.92 10.13
CA VAL A 96 1.95 -10.48 10.25
C VAL A 96 3.08 -9.64 10.85
N ASN A 97 4.03 -10.25 11.57
CA ASN A 97 5.15 -9.54 12.17
C ASN A 97 6.23 -9.12 11.15
N LEU A 98 6.18 -9.62 9.92
CA LEU A 98 7.13 -9.23 8.86
C LEU A 98 6.82 -7.88 8.22
N VAL A 99 5.75 -7.20 8.63
CA VAL A 99 5.38 -5.86 8.14
C VAL A 99 6.51 -4.86 8.41
N GLU A 100 6.74 -3.95 7.45
CA GLU A 100 7.61 -2.79 7.66
C GLU A 100 6.98 -1.87 8.71
N ALA A 101 7.81 -1.31 9.61
CA ALA A 101 7.30 -0.63 10.78
C ALA A 101 8.15 0.57 11.18
N LEU A 102 7.47 1.65 11.62
CA LEU A 102 8.07 2.89 12.08
C LEU A 102 8.43 2.79 13.57
N PRO A 103 9.57 3.35 14.00
CA PRO A 103 9.94 3.38 15.41
C PRO A 103 9.04 4.33 16.21
N VAL A 104 8.73 3.91 17.43
CA VAL A 104 8.15 4.73 18.49
C VAL A 104 9.12 4.75 19.66
N LYS A 105 9.47 5.94 20.17
CA LYS A 105 10.61 6.08 21.10
C LYS A 105 10.17 6.68 22.42
N ALA A 106 10.55 6.01 23.50
CA ALA A 106 10.47 6.51 24.88
C ALA A 106 9.11 7.04 25.30
N VAL A 107 8.01 6.35 24.92
CA VAL A 107 6.65 6.69 25.35
C VAL A 107 6.55 6.66 26.87
N PRO A 108 6.17 7.76 27.54
CA PRO A 108 6.04 7.78 28.98
C PRO A 108 4.77 7.02 29.41
N LEU A 109 4.96 6.05 30.27
CA LEU A 109 3.89 5.26 30.87
C LEU A 109 3.92 5.41 32.39
N VAL A 110 2.75 5.25 33.01
CA VAL A 110 2.60 5.16 34.45
C VAL A 110 1.85 3.88 34.83
N VAL A 111 2.35 3.20 35.84
CA VAL A 111 1.73 1.98 36.38
C VAL A 111 0.58 2.38 37.30
N LYS A 112 -0.58 1.77 37.10
CA LYS A 112 -1.76 1.85 37.96
C LYS A 112 -2.55 0.54 37.88
N ASP A 113 -2.95 0.00 39.02
CA ASP A 113 -3.75 -1.23 39.09
C ASP A 113 -3.20 -2.42 38.32
N GLY A 114 -1.86 -2.58 38.34
CA GLY A 114 -1.15 -3.67 37.64
C GLY A 114 -1.02 -3.49 36.13
N ALA A 115 -1.34 -2.32 35.57
CA ALA A 115 -1.23 -1.98 34.16
C ALA A 115 -0.47 -0.66 33.96
N ALA A 116 0.29 -0.55 32.88
CA ALA A 116 0.95 0.70 32.51
C ALA A 116 0.25 1.32 31.28
N SER A 117 -0.13 2.58 31.40
CA SER A 117 -0.80 3.38 30.36
C SER A 117 -0.02 4.65 30.05
N VAL A 118 -0.28 5.24 28.88
CA VAL A 118 0.33 6.51 28.47
C VAL A 118 -0.03 7.62 29.45
N VAL A 119 0.95 8.47 29.76
CA VAL A 119 0.77 9.61 30.67
C VAL A 119 0.22 10.78 29.86
N ASP A 120 -0.91 11.34 30.29
CA ASP A 120 -1.60 12.45 29.61
C ASP A 120 -0.78 13.76 29.51
N ALA A 121 0.29 13.88 30.30
CA ALA A 121 1.06 15.13 30.42
C ALA A 121 1.70 15.60 29.09
N ASP A 122 1.96 14.67 28.19
CA ASP A 122 2.60 14.94 26.88
C ASP A 122 1.60 14.78 25.71
N ALA A 123 0.31 14.57 25.98
CA ALA A 123 -0.68 14.45 24.92
C ALA A 123 -0.75 15.73 24.08
N PRO A 124 -0.82 15.65 22.76
CA PRO A 124 -1.02 16.81 21.92
C PRO A 124 -2.32 17.48 22.32
N VAL A 125 -2.23 18.78 22.62
CA VAL A 125 -3.35 19.52 23.13
C VAL A 125 -4.25 19.95 21.97
N PHE A 126 -5.04 19.03 21.46
CA PHE A 126 -6.23 19.38 20.71
C PHE A 126 -7.41 19.37 21.68
N ARG A 127 -7.58 20.49 22.41
CA ARG A 127 -8.53 20.61 23.51
C ARG A 127 -9.96 20.91 23.09
N ASP A 128 -10.17 21.20 21.81
CA ASP A 128 -11.48 21.63 21.35
C ASP A 128 -11.85 21.05 19.99
N GLY A 129 -12.17 19.79 20.01
CA GLY A 129 -12.69 19.07 18.86
C GLY A 129 -14.19 19.23 18.64
N SER A 130 -14.85 20.13 19.38
CA SER A 130 -16.30 20.34 19.30
C SER A 130 -16.74 21.12 18.07
N PHE A 131 -15.81 21.70 17.32
CA PHE A 131 -16.09 22.54 16.15
C PHE A 131 -17.08 23.69 16.40
N ASP A 132 -17.09 24.25 17.61
CA ASP A 132 -18.02 25.29 18.04
C ASP A 132 -17.63 26.69 17.57
N ASP A 133 -16.34 26.99 17.50
CA ASP A 133 -15.83 28.34 17.29
C ASP A 133 -14.73 28.38 16.22
N ARG A 134 -15.01 29.11 15.12
CA ARG A 134 -14.04 29.37 14.04
C ARG A 134 -12.70 29.94 14.54
N LYS A 135 -12.69 30.72 15.62
CA LYS A 135 -11.47 31.38 16.13
C LYS A 135 -10.45 30.42 16.72
N LYS A 136 -10.84 29.20 17.02
CA LYS A 136 -9.95 28.17 17.57
C LYS A 136 -9.10 27.47 16.49
N TRP A 137 -9.43 27.68 15.22
CA TRP A 137 -8.74 27.09 14.09
C TRP A 137 -7.72 28.02 13.48
N ALA A 138 -6.53 27.51 13.18
CA ALA A 138 -5.44 28.27 12.58
C ALA A 138 -5.75 28.71 11.13
N PHE A 139 -6.55 27.91 10.44
CA PHE A 139 -7.03 28.16 9.08
C PHE A 139 -8.42 27.57 8.88
N VAL A 140 -9.26 28.31 8.15
CA VAL A 140 -10.62 27.86 7.75
C VAL A 140 -10.95 28.42 6.38
N ASP A 141 -11.30 27.58 5.42
CA ASP A 141 -11.86 28.00 4.13
C ASP A 141 -13.24 28.67 4.32
N ASP A 142 -13.59 29.63 3.46
CA ASP A 142 -14.87 30.37 3.54
C ASP A 142 -16.10 29.50 3.27
N THR A 143 -15.90 28.33 2.70
CA THR A 143 -16.95 27.31 2.45
C THR A 143 -17.32 26.50 3.70
N VAL A 144 -16.60 26.70 4.80
CA VAL A 144 -16.86 26.01 6.08
C VAL A 144 -17.67 26.92 7.01
N VAL A 145 -18.83 26.47 7.42
CA VAL A 145 -19.74 27.18 8.33
C VAL A 145 -19.79 26.47 9.67
N PHE A 146 -19.65 27.24 10.77
CA PHE A 146 -19.81 26.74 12.13
C PHE A 146 -21.23 26.98 12.60
N GLU A 147 -21.99 25.92 12.83
CA GLU A 147 -23.38 25.98 13.26
C GLU A 147 -23.73 24.78 14.16
N ASN A 148 -24.55 25.01 15.18
CA ASN A 148 -25.06 23.96 16.08
C ASN A 148 -23.96 23.05 16.67
N GLY A 149 -22.81 23.60 16.97
CA GLY A 149 -21.67 22.84 17.51
C GLY A 149 -20.92 21.97 16.50
N THR A 150 -21.10 22.20 15.19
CA THR A 150 -20.46 21.43 14.14
C THR A 150 -19.80 22.33 13.09
N ALA A 151 -18.79 21.83 12.37
CA ALA A 151 -18.32 22.45 11.14
C ALA A 151 -19.01 21.81 9.95
N ARG A 152 -19.77 22.60 9.19
CA ARG A 152 -20.53 22.14 8.03
C ARG A 152 -19.94 22.67 6.73
N VAL A 153 -19.94 21.81 5.74
CA VAL A 153 -19.59 22.11 4.36
C VAL A 153 -20.80 21.79 3.47
N THR A 154 -21.20 22.73 2.62
CA THR A 154 -22.29 22.51 1.66
C THR A 154 -21.88 23.08 0.31
N ASP A 155 -21.97 22.27 -0.73
CA ASP A 155 -21.67 22.64 -2.12
C ASP A 155 -20.41 23.50 -2.28
N PRO A 156 -19.23 23.02 -1.83
CA PRO A 156 -18.02 23.81 -1.74
C PRO A 156 -17.55 24.27 -3.12
N LYS A 157 -17.34 25.57 -3.27
CA LYS A 157 -16.80 26.17 -4.49
C LYS A 157 -15.36 25.69 -4.71
N GLY A 158 -15.06 25.28 -5.95
CA GLY A 158 -13.73 24.82 -6.33
C GLY A 158 -13.29 23.51 -5.68
N GLY A 159 -14.21 22.71 -5.14
CA GLY A 159 -13.96 21.39 -4.59
C GLY A 159 -13.25 21.37 -3.23
N ARG A 160 -12.93 22.52 -2.64
CA ARG A 160 -12.15 22.62 -1.40
C ARG A 160 -12.96 23.19 -0.26
N ALA A 161 -12.90 22.53 0.90
CA ALA A 161 -13.48 23.02 2.14
C ALA A 161 -12.68 22.42 3.31
N ARG A 162 -11.80 23.21 3.90
CA ARG A 162 -10.80 22.73 4.86
C ARG A 162 -10.74 23.63 6.08
N LEU A 163 -10.40 23.02 7.20
CA LEU A 163 -10.00 23.71 8.41
C LEU A 163 -8.78 23.02 9.01
N SER A 164 -7.93 23.77 9.73
CA SER A 164 -6.75 23.17 10.32
C SER A 164 -6.41 23.75 11.69
N ALA A 165 -5.78 22.91 12.50
CA ALA A 165 -5.13 23.27 13.75
C ALA A 165 -3.63 22.93 13.68
N LYS A 166 -2.80 23.63 14.48
CA LYS A 166 -1.42 23.23 14.72
C LYS A 166 -1.32 22.62 16.10
N ILE A 167 -0.67 21.48 16.19
CA ILE A 167 -0.46 20.77 17.46
C ILE A 167 1.03 20.57 17.72
N THR A 168 1.45 20.71 18.97
CA THR A 168 2.77 20.31 19.42
C THR A 168 2.76 18.79 19.67
N VAL A 169 3.76 18.11 19.14
CA VAL A 169 3.95 16.67 19.28
C VAL A 169 5.35 16.35 19.77
N THR A 170 5.51 15.21 20.40
CA THR A 170 6.84 14.68 20.72
C THR A 170 7.35 13.85 19.53
N PRO A 171 8.61 14.00 19.10
CA PRO A 171 9.16 13.21 18.01
C PRO A 171 9.10 11.71 18.26
N TRP A 172 8.86 10.97 17.17
CA TRP A 172 8.80 9.51 17.18
C TRP A 172 7.76 8.93 18.13
N ARG A 173 6.56 9.53 18.17
CA ARG A 173 5.40 9.05 18.89
C ARG A 173 4.29 8.67 17.93
N GLN A 174 3.43 7.81 18.40
CA GLN A 174 2.23 7.36 17.65
C GLN A 174 1.02 8.09 18.18
N TYR A 175 0.29 8.75 17.31
CA TYR A 175 -0.90 9.53 17.63
C TYR A 175 -2.13 8.98 16.94
N HIS A 176 -3.23 8.98 17.65
CA HIS A 176 -4.54 8.61 17.18
C HIS A 176 -5.44 9.84 17.07
N ILE A 177 -6.03 10.03 15.91
CA ILE A 177 -7.07 11.01 15.66
C ILE A 177 -8.39 10.26 15.52
N SER A 178 -9.37 10.60 16.31
CA SER A 178 -10.76 10.21 16.11
C SER A 178 -11.59 11.44 15.78
N VAL A 179 -12.55 11.32 14.86
CA VAL A 179 -13.46 12.41 14.47
C VAL A 179 -14.80 11.84 14.04
N ARG A 180 -15.89 12.51 14.41
CA ARG A 180 -17.23 12.17 13.94
C ARG A 180 -17.54 12.86 12.63
N ILE A 181 -18.08 12.11 11.68
CA ILE A 181 -18.44 12.59 10.35
C ILE A 181 -19.86 12.17 10.01
N LYS A 182 -20.63 13.12 9.47
CA LYS A 182 -21.94 12.90 8.84
C LYS A 182 -21.91 13.44 7.42
N THR A 183 -22.57 12.75 6.50
CA THR A 183 -22.68 13.15 5.09
C THR A 183 -24.13 13.06 4.61
N ASP A 184 -24.50 13.91 3.66
CA ASP A 184 -25.77 13.83 2.95
C ASP A 184 -25.54 14.13 1.46
N ASN A 185 -25.77 13.11 0.61
CA ASN A 185 -25.53 13.14 -0.84
C ASN A 185 -24.15 13.74 -1.20
N PHE A 186 -23.17 13.56 -0.32
CA PHE A 186 -21.83 14.11 -0.51
C PHE A 186 -21.08 13.37 -1.61
N ARG A 187 -20.51 14.14 -2.53
CA ARG A 187 -19.67 13.65 -3.63
C ARG A 187 -18.29 14.26 -3.48
N GLY A 188 -17.35 13.44 -3.14
CA GLY A 188 -15.98 13.80 -2.83
C GLY A 188 -15.42 12.90 -1.71
N SER A 189 -14.16 13.11 -1.37
CA SER A 189 -13.47 12.35 -0.33
C SER A 189 -13.19 13.24 0.88
N PRO A 190 -13.91 13.04 2.03
CA PRO A 190 -13.47 13.64 3.28
C PRO A 190 -12.12 13.07 3.70
N GLU A 191 -11.21 13.93 4.10
CA GLU A 191 -9.86 13.54 4.51
C GLU A 191 -9.46 14.20 5.84
N VAL A 192 -8.65 13.48 6.61
CA VAL A 192 -7.87 14.03 7.71
C VAL A 192 -6.39 13.92 7.31
N LYS A 193 -5.67 15.04 7.36
CA LYS A 193 -4.22 15.06 7.04
C LYS A 193 -3.42 15.53 8.24
N ALA A 194 -2.40 14.77 8.61
CA ALA A 194 -1.35 15.20 9.52
C ALA A 194 -0.13 15.60 8.68
N LEU A 195 0.20 16.89 8.64
CA LEU A 195 1.24 17.44 7.78
C LEU A 195 2.40 17.99 8.60
N THR A 196 3.62 17.71 8.16
CA THR A 196 4.82 18.37 8.66
C THR A 196 4.79 19.87 8.33
N GLU A 197 5.65 20.68 8.95
CA GLU A 197 5.78 22.11 8.61
C GLU A 197 6.16 22.34 7.13
N LYS A 198 6.79 21.37 6.49
CA LYS A 198 7.15 21.40 5.06
C LYS A 198 6.02 20.86 4.14
N GLY A 199 4.87 20.49 4.71
CA GLY A 199 3.72 19.99 3.97
C GLY A 199 3.78 18.52 3.56
N ALA A 200 4.75 17.75 4.02
CA ALA A 200 4.76 16.30 3.81
C ALA A 200 3.71 15.61 4.71
N SER A 201 3.00 14.65 4.17
CA SER A 201 1.98 13.91 4.92
C SER A 201 2.60 12.82 5.81
N LEU A 202 2.08 12.71 7.02
CA LEU A 202 2.44 11.70 8.02
C LEU A 202 1.41 10.56 8.12
N CYS A 203 0.27 10.68 7.42
CA CYS A 203 -0.76 9.65 7.31
C CYS A 203 -1.37 9.67 5.91
N HIS A 204 -1.82 8.53 5.45
CA HIS A 204 -2.31 8.34 4.08
C HIS A 204 -3.55 7.43 4.02
N ASP A 205 -4.31 7.33 5.11
CA ASP A 205 -5.49 6.48 5.18
C ASP A 205 -6.74 7.19 4.64
N HIS A 206 -7.62 6.45 4.02
CA HIS A 206 -8.95 6.90 3.65
C HIS A 206 -9.90 6.77 4.84
N LEU A 207 -10.86 7.68 4.94
CA LEU A 207 -11.86 7.62 6.02
C LEU A 207 -13.00 6.63 5.72
N GLY A 208 -13.13 6.15 4.48
CA GLY A 208 -14.16 5.20 4.08
C GLY A 208 -15.59 5.70 4.26
N THR A 209 -15.83 7.01 4.13
CA THR A 209 -17.16 7.62 4.29
C THR A 209 -18.09 7.23 3.14
N LYS A 210 -19.38 7.07 3.44
CA LYS A 210 -20.42 6.87 2.42
C LYS A 210 -20.92 8.23 1.93
N ALA A 211 -21.52 8.25 0.73
CA ALA A 211 -22.14 9.47 0.18
C ALA A 211 -23.24 10.03 1.12
N THR A 212 -23.97 9.16 1.79
CA THR A 212 -24.93 9.50 2.85
C THR A 212 -24.73 8.55 4.02
N GLN A 213 -24.40 9.10 5.18
CA GLN A 213 -24.29 8.39 6.45
C GLN A 213 -24.68 9.31 7.59
N ASP A 214 -25.24 8.73 8.65
CA ASP A 214 -25.38 9.43 9.93
C ASP A 214 -24.04 9.49 10.64
N TRP A 215 -23.95 10.18 11.77
CA TRP A 215 -22.75 10.36 12.57
C TRP A 215 -22.02 9.03 12.82
N GLN A 216 -20.81 8.91 12.29
CA GLN A 216 -19.90 7.79 12.54
C GLN A 216 -18.54 8.32 12.96
N THR A 217 -17.87 7.61 13.86
CA THR A 217 -16.50 7.91 14.25
C THR A 217 -15.55 7.26 13.27
N HIS A 218 -14.62 8.05 12.77
CA HIS A 218 -13.53 7.63 11.90
C HIS A 218 -12.20 7.81 12.61
N HIS A 219 -11.20 7.02 12.24
CA HIS A 219 -9.92 6.92 12.90
C HIS A 219 -8.78 7.12 11.91
N ILE A 220 -7.76 7.86 12.34
CA ILE A 220 -6.48 8.04 11.65
C ILE A 220 -5.35 7.82 12.64
N ILE A 221 -4.29 7.17 12.21
CA ILE A 221 -3.05 7.02 12.97
C ILE A 221 -1.92 7.72 12.22
N PHE A 222 -1.08 8.45 12.94
CA PHE A 222 0.17 8.94 12.39
C PHE A 222 1.32 8.79 13.37
N ASN A 223 2.52 8.67 12.83
CA ASN A 223 3.76 8.78 13.58
C ASN A 223 4.34 10.18 13.36
N SER A 224 4.66 10.88 14.45
CA SER A 224 5.23 12.24 14.38
C SER A 224 6.60 12.29 13.69
N GLN A 225 7.28 11.16 13.57
CA GLN A 225 8.65 11.07 13.08
C GLN A 225 9.56 12.11 13.79
N GLU A 226 10.34 12.91 13.10
CA GLU A 226 11.25 13.89 13.69
C GLU A 226 10.57 15.23 14.04
N ASN A 227 9.25 15.34 13.83
CA ASN A 227 8.55 16.62 13.96
C ASN A 227 8.17 16.92 15.40
N THR A 228 8.22 18.21 15.75
CA THR A 228 7.73 18.77 17.03
C THR A 228 6.44 19.57 16.85
N LEU A 229 6.13 19.95 15.62
CA LEU A 229 4.91 20.67 15.25
C LEU A 229 4.28 20.01 14.02
N VAL A 230 2.97 19.76 14.09
CA VAL A 230 2.20 19.11 13.02
C VAL A 230 0.95 19.92 12.75
N GLY A 231 0.64 20.15 11.47
CA GLY A 231 -0.64 20.72 11.03
C GLY A 231 -1.65 19.62 10.81
N ILE A 232 -2.78 19.64 11.53
CA ILE A 232 -3.88 18.70 11.32
C ILE A 232 -4.94 19.42 10.50
N TYR A 233 -5.31 18.82 9.38
CA TYR A 233 -6.35 19.30 8.48
C TYR A 233 -7.53 18.34 8.50
N PHE A 234 -8.73 18.89 8.62
CA PHE A 234 -10.00 18.21 8.35
C PHE A 234 -10.63 18.87 7.13
N GLY A 235 -11.13 18.10 6.17
CA GLY A 235 -11.73 18.72 5.01
C GLY A 235 -11.87 17.82 3.80
N THR A 236 -12.04 18.48 2.67
CA THR A 236 -12.08 17.85 1.35
C THR A 236 -11.30 18.70 0.35
N TRP A 237 -10.73 18.06 -0.67
CA TRP A 237 -9.97 18.72 -1.74
C TRP A 237 -10.60 18.54 -3.12
N ASP A 238 -11.62 17.65 -3.23
CA ASP A 238 -12.20 17.17 -4.47
C ASP A 238 -13.74 17.20 -4.48
N ALA A 239 -14.37 17.86 -3.52
CA ALA A 239 -15.84 17.84 -3.40
C ALA A 239 -16.54 18.39 -4.65
N GLN A 240 -17.60 17.69 -5.05
CA GLN A 240 -18.42 18.00 -6.22
C GLN A 240 -19.88 18.33 -5.85
N GLY A 241 -20.22 18.36 -4.55
CA GLY A 241 -21.54 18.71 -4.04
C GLY A 241 -22.01 17.87 -2.87
N GLY A 242 -23.19 18.18 -2.35
CA GLY A 242 -23.75 17.59 -1.15
C GLY A 242 -23.25 18.25 0.13
N SER A 243 -23.52 17.65 1.28
CA SER A 243 -23.17 18.21 2.60
C SER A 243 -22.32 17.26 3.42
N LEU A 244 -21.39 17.83 4.17
CA LEU A 244 -20.46 17.14 5.07
C LEU A 244 -20.40 17.88 6.39
N TRP A 245 -20.47 17.16 7.52
CA TRP A 245 -20.33 17.72 8.86
C TRP A 245 -19.20 17.03 9.62
N TRP A 246 -18.45 17.82 10.38
CA TRP A 246 -17.39 17.41 11.28
C TRP A 246 -17.76 17.73 12.72
N ASP A 247 -17.47 16.82 13.65
CA ASP A 247 -17.68 17.01 15.07
C ASP A 247 -16.76 16.10 15.90
N ASP A 248 -16.66 16.38 17.22
CA ASP A 248 -15.98 15.55 18.22
C ASP A 248 -14.59 15.03 17.80
N ALA A 249 -13.72 15.89 17.28
CA ALA A 249 -12.35 15.48 16.99
C ALA A 249 -11.53 15.39 18.28
N LYS A 250 -10.82 14.28 18.45
CA LYS A 250 -9.88 14.04 19.54
C LYS A 250 -8.54 13.60 19.00
N ILE A 251 -7.45 14.11 19.57
CA ILE A 251 -6.08 13.67 19.24
C ILE A 251 -5.39 13.27 20.54
N GLU A 252 -4.88 12.05 20.58
CA GLU A 252 -4.23 11.49 21.76
C GLU A 252 -3.00 10.66 21.36
N GLU A 253 -2.00 10.62 22.24
CA GLU A 253 -0.89 9.69 22.10
C GLU A 253 -1.38 8.28 22.42
N VAL A 254 -1.00 7.29 21.60
CA VAL A 254 -1.36 5.89 21.77
C VAL A 254 -0.11 5.02 21.82
N ALA A 255 -0.16 3.93 22.58
CA ALA A 255 0.96 3.00 22.68
C ALA A 255 0.54 1.58 22.27
N PHE A 256 1.51 0.86 21.65
CA PHE A 256 1.44 -0.57 21.32
C PHE A 256 0.43 -0.96 20.24
N LEU A 257 -0.20 -0.01 19.56
CA LEU A 257 -1.11 -0.26 18.46
C LEU A 257 -0.35 -0.75 17.22
N ASN A 258 -0.81 -1.83 16.61
CA ASN A 258 -0.20 -2.45 15.43
C ASN A 258 1.31 -2.72 15.62
N MET A 259 1.68 -3.35 16.74
CA MET A 259 3.05 -3.54 17.19
C MET A 259 3.63 -4.89 16.73
N PRO A 260 4.43 -4.96 15.64
CA PRO A 260 5.10 -6.19 15.24
C PRO A 260 6.19 -6.59 16.23
N ARG A 261 6.38 -7.90 16.42
CA ARG A 261 7.36 -8.48 17.33
C ARG A 261 8.28 -9.43 16.59
N ARG A 262 9.47 -8.93 16.24
CA ARG A 262 10.58 -9.63 15.58
C ARG A 262 11.90 -8.95 15.91
N ASP A 263 13.03 -9.54 15.54
CA ASP A 263 14.35 -9.00 15.85
C ASP A 263 14.55 -7.58 15.32
N GLY A 264 14.11 -7.30 14.09
CA GLY A 264 14.14 -5.96 13.50
C GLY A 264 13.09 -4.97 14.07
N CYS A 265 12.23 -5.41 15.03
CA CYS A 265 11.21 -4.59 15.69
C CYS A 265 11.17 -4.91 17.19
N ALA A 266 12.29 -4.67 17.87
CA ALA A 266 12.42 -4.96 19.29
C ALA A 266 11.51 -4.06 20.16
N LEU A 267 10.99 -4.62 21.26
CA LEU A 267 10.36 -3.88 22.35
C LEU A 267 11.39 -3.65 23.46
N ALA A 268 11.51 -2.41 23.92
CA ALA A 268 12.31 -2.04 25.08
C ALA A 268 11.46 -1.26 26.07
N ILE A 269 11.40 -1.74 27.31
CA ILE A 269 10.75 -1.06 28.44
C ILE A 269 11.83 -0.74 29.46
N THR A 270 11.92 0.53 29.86
CA THR A 270 12.86 0.98 30.89
C THR A 270 12.13 1.77 31.97
N THR A 271 12.68 1.83 33.15
CA THR A 271 12.32 2.84 34.13
C THR A 271 12.93 4.20 33.74
N THR A 272 12.45 5.28 34.32
CA THR A 272 12.96 6.65 34.01
C THR A 272 14.40 6.87 34.46
N ASP A 273 14.92 6.08 35.37
CA ASP A 273 16.34 6.06 35.78
C ASP A 273 17.21 5.16 34.89
N GLY A 274 16.63 4.58 33.84
CA GLY A 274 17.36 3.83 32.79
C GLY A 274 17.48 2.32 33.02
N LYS A 275 16.88 1.74 34.07
CA LYS A 275 16.91 0.30 34.29
C LYS A 275 16.05 -0.41 33.23
N GLN A 276 16.67 -1.32 32.48
CA GLN A 276 15.99 -2.18 31.51
C GLN A 276 15.11 -3.21 32.23
N LEU A 277 13.84 -3.31 31.81
CA LEU A 277 12.91 -4.34 32.27
C LEU A 277 12.91 -5.53 31.31
N VAL A 278 12.68 -6.72 31.85
CA VAL A 278 12.72 -7.98 31.11
C VAL A 278 11.32 -8.55 30.97
N GLU A 279 10.89 -8.77 29.73
CA GLU A 279 9.61 -9.40 29.40
C GLU A 279 9.53 -10.82 30.01
N GLY A 280 8.40 -11.16 30.58
CA GLY A 280 8.17 -12.44 31.28
C GLY A 280 8.63 -12.46 32.74
N ARG A 281 9.48 -11.50 33.17
CA ARG A 281 9.92 -11.34 34.56
C ARG A 281 9.36 -10.10 35.22
N ASP A 282 9.57 -8.93 34.61
CA ASP A 282 9.18 -7.63 35.18
C ASP A 282 7.82 -7.16 34.64
N PHE A 283 7.43 -7.62 33.49
CA PHE A 283 6.11 -7.44 32.88
C PHE A 283 5.70 -8.66 32.05
N GLU A 284 4.40 -8.85 31.87
CA GLU A 284 3.86 -9.97 31.08
C GLU A 284 4.22 -9.84 29.58
N PRO A 285 4.30 -10.98 28.84
CA PRO A 285 4.54 -10.93 27.40
C PRO A 285 3.55 -10.02 26.67
N LEU A 286 4.07 -8.99 26.03
CA LEU A 286 3.25 -7.99 25.33
C LEU A 286 3.19 -8.28 23.83
N ARG A 287 2.00 -8.53 23.32
CA ARG A 287 1.71 -8.76 21.91
C ARG A 287 0.43 -8.02 21.54
N ASP A 288 0.32 -7.63 20.30
CA ASP A 288 -0.90 -7.10 19.74
C ASP A 288 -1.63 -8.21 18.96
N PRO A 289 -2.65 -8.86 19.54
CA PRO A 289 -3.32 -10.00 18.92
C PRO A 289 -4.23 -9.61 17.76
N LEU A 290 -4.53 -8.32 17.59
CA LEU A 290 -5.39 -7.81 16.53
C LEU A 290 -4.60 -7.29 15.34
N MET A 291 -3.29 -7.04 15.50
CA MET A 291 -2.42 -6.58 14.42
C MET A 291 -2.43 -7.54 13.23
N GLY A 292 -2.83 -7.05 12.08
CA GLY A 292 -2.87 -7.84 10.86
C GLY A 292 -3.85 -9.01 10.87
N MET A 293 -4.87 -8.99 11.76
CA MET A 293 -5.83 -10.08 11.94
C MET A 293 -7.28 -9.65 11.69
N LYS A 294 -7.53 -8.43 11.23
CA LYS A 294 -8.88 -7.90 11.00
C LYS A 294 -9.08 -7.42 9.57
N PRO A 295 -10.09 -7.92 8.87
CA PRO A 295 -11.05 -8.94 9.31
C PRO A 295 -10.50 -10.38 9.30
N TYR A 296 -9.31 -10.61 8.74
CA TYR A 296 -8.60 -11.90 8.70
C TYR A 296 -7.09 -11.69 8.59
N ALA A 297 -6.31 -12.75 8.71
CA ALA A 297 -4.86 -12.71 8.67
C ALA A 297 -4.32 -12.01 7.41
N GLY A 298 -3.39 -11.06 7.61
CA GLY A 298 -2.81 -10.20 6.60
C GLY A 298 -3.50 -8.84 6.44
N GLU A 299 -4.70 -8.64 6.99
CA GLU A 299 -5.42 -7.36 6.92
C GLU A 299 -5.21 -6.53 8.19
N TYR A 300 -4.84 -5.28 8.01
CA TYR A 300 -4.47 -4.36 9.08
C TYR A 300 -5.52 -3.27 9.24
N ASP A 301 -6.14 -3.21 10.43
CA ASP A 301 -6.98 -2.08 10.79
C ASP A 301 -6.13 -0.84 11.06
N VAL A 302 -6.62 0.32 10.66
CA VAL A 302 -6.03 1.61 11.06
C VAL A 302 -6.01 1.73 12.58
N PHE A 303 -7.14 1.40 13.23
CA PHE A 303 -7.28 1.48 14.68
C PHE A 303 -8.10 0.33 15.27
N HIS A 304 -7.62 -0.19 16.37
CA HIS A 304 -8.31 -1.09 17.29
C HIS A 304 -7.82 -0.80 18.72
N THR A 305 -8.47 -1.37 19.73
CA THR A 305 -8.02 -1.22 21.11
C THR A 305 -6.62 -1.79 21.28
N PRO A 306 -5.62 -0.96 21.64
CA PRO A 306 -4.25 -1.45 21.83
C PRO A 306 -4.13 -2.41 23.01
N PRO A 307 -3.14 -3.31 23.00
CA PRO A 307 -2.82 -4.14 24.15
C PRO A 307 -2.29 -3.30 25.31
N VAL A 308 -2.49 -3.78 26.52
CA VAL A 308 -2.06 -3.12 27.75
C VAL A 308 -0.83 -3.81 28.32
N LEU A 309 0.19 -3.05 28.68
CA LEU A 309 1.37 -3.57 29.37
C LEU A 309 1.01 -3.91 30.83
N ARG A 310 0.99 -5.20 31.17
CA ARG A 310 0.70 -5.68 32.52
C ARG A 310 1.98 -5.93 33.28
N THR A 311 2.00 -5.49 34.55
CA THR A 311 3.21 -5.58 35.39
C THR A 311 2.83 -5.69 36.86
N LYS A 312 3.77 -6.23 37.68
CA LYS A 312 3.67 -6.26 39.15
C LYS A 312 4.42 -5.12 39.82
N LEU A 313 4.92 -4.15 39.04
CA LEU A 313 5.57 -2.98 39.61
C LEU A 313 4.57 -2.14 40.40
N PRO A 314 5.03 -1.42 41.45
CA PRO A 314 4.15 -0.57 42.27
C PRO A 314 3.44 0.51 41.45
N ASP A 315 2.24 0.87 41.87
CA ASP A 315 1.51 2.01 41.32
C ASP A 315 2.34 3.30 41.41
N GLY A 316 2.21 4.14 40.40
CA GLY A 316 3.02 5.35 40.25
C GLY A 316 4.42 5.12 39.65
N THR A 317 4.85 3.87 39.42
CA THR A 317 6.11 3.60 38.70
C THR A 317 6.04 4.19 37.29
N LYS A 318 7.02 5.02 36.95
CA LYS A 318 7.15 5.64 35.64
C LYS A 318 8.03 4.81 34.74
N LEU A 319 7.58 4.52 33.53
CA LEU A 319 8.26 3.70 32.53
C LEU A 319 8.40 4.48 31.24
N LEU A 320 9.36 4.07 30.41
CA LEU A 320 9.54 4.52 29.04
C LEU A 320 9.48 3.28 28.11
N ALA A 321 8.60 3.34 27.12
CA ALA A 321 8.44 2.27 26.14
C ALA A 321 9.00 2.69 24.78
N SER A 322 9.84 1.86 24.17
CA SER A 322 10.28 2.00 22.78
C SER A 322 9.94 0.73 22.02
N TYR A 323 9.32 0.88 20.86
CA TYR A 323 8.84 -0.23 20.04
C TYR A 323 8.72 0.20 18.57
N TYR A 324 8.13 -0.61 17.74
CA TYR A 324 7.79 -0.29 16.35
C TYR A 324 6.30 -0.50 16.12
N HIS A 325 5.71 0.28 15.21
CA HIS A 325 4.33 0.05 14.78
C HIS A 325 4.23 -0.04 13.26
N ALA A 326 3.38 -0.92 12.77
CA ALA A 326 3.01 -0.99 11.37
C ALA A 326 2.19 0.24 11.00
N ALA A 327 2.54 0.89 9.89
CA ALA A 327 1.75 1.96 9.31
C ALA A 327 0.95 1.40 8.13
N THR A 328 -0.35 1.68 8.13
CA THR A 328 -1.22 1.42 6.99
C THR A 328 -1.19 2.61 6.03
N VAL A 329 -1.43 2.34 4.76
CA VAL A 329 -1.61 3.36 3.73
C VAL A 329 -2.83 2.96 2.93
N HIS A 330 -3.69 3.89 2.57
CA HIS A 330 -4.94 3.63 1.84
C HIS A 330 -5.60 2.30 2.23
N ASP A 331 -6.82 2.24 2.55
CA ASP A 331 -7.61 1.02 2.81
C ASP A 331 -6.86 -0.17 3.49
N GLY A 332 -5.88 0.10 4.34
CA GLY A 332 -5.13 -0.92 5.09
C GLY A 332 -3.97 -1.58 4.34
N GLN A 333 -3.47 -1.00 3.24
CA GLN A 333 -2.27 -1.50 2.56
C GLN A 333 -1.08 -1.56 3.54
N ALA A 334 -0.44 -2.71 3.63
CA ALA A 334 0.74 -2.94 4.43
C ALA A 334 1.88 -3.48 3.56
N MET A 335 3.13 -3.08 3.84
CA MET A 335 4.32 -3.50 3.13
C MET A 335 5.12 -4.50 3.96
N ILE A 336 5.57 -5.58 3.34
CA ILE A 336 6.48 -6.53 3.99
C ILE A 336 7.89 -5.94 4.05
N CYS A 337 8.62 -6.14 5.16
CA CYS A 337 10.00 -5.71 5.27
C CYS A 337 10.92 -6.55 4.36
N PRO A 338 11.55 -5.97 3.33
CA PRO A 338 12.39 -6.72 2.39
C PRO A 338 13.76 -7.11 2.97
N SER A 339 14.11 -6.55 4.12
CA SER A 339 15.40 -6.81 4.77
C SER A 339 15.35 -7.95 5.80
N GLU A 340 14.17 -8.48 6.10
CA GLU A 340 14.03 -9.63 6.98
C GLU A 340 14.34 -10.94 6.22
N PRO A 341 15.24 -11.80 6.72
CA PRO A 341 15.59 -13.07 6.02
C PRO A 341 14.38 -13.96 5.77
N LYS A 342 13.41 -13.98 6.68
CA LYS A 342 12.19 -14.77 6.55
C LYS A 342 11.33 -14.29 5.39
N THR A 343 11.35 -12.99 5.05
CA THR A 343 10.67 -12.45 3.86
C THR A 343 11.16 -13.14 2.60
N MET A 344 12.48 -13.21 2.39
CA MET A 344 13.04 -13.88 1.21
C MET A 344 12.72 -15.38 1.19
N THR A 345 12.64 -16.02 2.36
CA THR A 345 12.20 -17.42 2.48
C THR A 345 10.76 -17.59 2.01
N LEU A 346 9.86 -16.71 2.41
CA LEU A 346 8.45 -16.75 1.98
C LEU A 346 8.30 -16.46 0.48
N LEU A 347 9.03 -15.47 -0.05
CA LEU A 347 9.01 -15.17 -1.48
C LEU A 347 9.53 -16.36 -2.32
N ARG A 348 10.61 -17.00 -1.91
CA ARG A 348 11.12 -18.22 -2.54
C ARG A 348 10.11 -19.36 -2.50
N LYS A 349 9.46 -19.58 -1.35
CA LYS A 349 8.39 -20.57 -1.22
C LYS A 349 7.25 -20.27 -2.19
N GLN A 350 6.78 -19.02 -2.25
CA GLN A 350 5.74 -18.59 -3.18
C GLN A 350 6.12 -18.90 -4.63
N ALA A 351 7.33 -18.50 -5.07
CA ALA A 351 7.79 -18.75 -6.43
C ALA A 351 7.78 -20.25 -6.77
N ASN A 352 8.29 -21.10 -5.87
CA ASN A 352 8.32 -22.54 -6.06
C ASN A 352 6.91 -23.15 -6.13
N ASP A 353 6.01 -22.72 -5.25
CA ASP A 353 4.63 -23.21 -5.24
C ASP A 353 3.87 -22.76 -6.49
N MET A 354 4.08 -21.51 -6.93
CA MET A 354 3.50 -20.97 -8.15
C MET A 354 4.04 -21.67 -9.40
N HIS A 355 5.34 -21.97 -9.43
CA HIS A 355 5.91 -22.72 -10.54
C HIS A 355 5.32 -24.13 -10.63
N LYS A 356 5.21 -24.86 -9.52
CA LYS A 356 4.58 -26.18 -9.48
C LYS A 356 3.11 -26.15 -9.92
N LEU A 357 2.37 -25.12 -9.50
CA LEU A 357 0.95 -24.99 -9.78
C LEU A 357 0.67 -24.59 -11.23
N TRP A 358 1.34 -23.55 -11.72
CA TRP A 358 1.05 -22.97 -13.03
C TRP A 358 1.93 -23.52 -14.16
N GLY A 359 3.22 -23.77 -13.90
CA GLY A 359 4.19 -24.11 -14.95
C GLY A 359 4.23 -23.05 -16.04
N ALA A 360 4.04 -21.77 -15.67
CA ALA A 360 3.91 -20.67 -16.60
C ALA A 360 5.24 -20.35 -17.31
N LYS A 361 5.17 -19.85 -18.55
CA LYS A 361 6.34 -19.41 -19.31
C LYS A 361 6.89 -18.05 -18.85
N GLY A 362 6.15 -17.35 -18.02
CA GLY A 362 6.55 -16.08 -17.42
C GLY A 362 5.81 -15.77 -16.15
N TYR A 363 6.38 -14.85 -15.34
CA TYR A 363 5.81 -14.39 -14.07
C TYR A 363 5.92 -12.88 -13.95
N MET A 364 4.89 -12.25 -13.33
CA MET A 364 4.88 -10.84 -13.00
C MET A 364 5.34 -10.63 -11.57
N MET A 365 6.41 -9.87 -11.36
CA MET A 365 6.87 -9.43 -10.04
C MET A 365 6.11 -8.17 -9.65
N SER A 366 5.30 -8.24 -8.57
CA SER A 366 4.47 -7.13 -8.11
C SER A 366 5.26 -6.26 -7.12
N HIS A 367 6.08 -5.36 -7.64
CA HIS A 367 6.89 -4.41 -6.89
C HIS A 367 6.37 -2.97 -7.05
N ASP A 368 5.07 -2.82 -7.25
CA ASP A 368 4.40 -1.53 -7.41
C ASP A 368 4.09 -0.89 -6.06
N GLU A 369 4.11 0.45 -6.05
CA GLU A 369 3.59 1.28 -4.97
C GLU A 369 4.06 0.90 -3.55
N ILE A 370 5.37 0.70 -3.39
CA ILE A 370 6.00 0.40 -2.09
C ILE A 370 6.06 1.69 -1.26
N ARG A 371 5.04 1.91 -0.42
CA ARG A 371 4.76 3.20 0.26
C ARG A 371 5.33 3.33 1.66
N VAL A 372 5.83 2.25 2.27
CA VAL A 372 6.52 2.27 3.58
C VAL A 372 7.79 1.46 3.46
N LEU A 373 8.96 2.05 3.73
CA LEU A 373 10.24 1.36 3.57
C LEU A 373 11.35 2.05 4.38
N ASN A 374 12.32 1.27 4.87
CA ASN A 374 13.56 1.72 5.49
C ASN A 374 13.39 2.41 6.86
N HIS A 375 12.45 1.94 7.68
CA HIS A 375 12.26 2.44 9.04
C HIS A 375 12.70 1.46 10.13
N CYS A 376 12.43 0.17 9.98
CA CYS A 376 12.74 -0.83 11.00
C CYS A 376 14.24 -1.06 11.16
N ALA A 377 14.65 -1.64 12.28
CA ALA A 377 16.07 -1.85 12.57
C ALA A 377 16.75 -2.76 11.53
N ALA A 378 16.05 -3.77 10.99
CA ALA A 378 16.60 -4.64 9.96
C ALA A 378 16.96 -3.88 8.67
N CYS A 379 16.09 -2.97 8.22
CA CYS A 379 16.38 -2.11 7.06
C CYS A 379 17.51 -1.13 7.38
N ARG A 380 17.45 -0.46 8.54
CA ARG A 380 18.44 0.56 8.95
C ARG A 380 19.83 -0.01 9.13
N ALA A 381 19.95 -1.24 9.63
CA ALA A 381 21.24 -1.92 9.83
C ALA A 381 22.01 -2.14 8.52
N ARG A 382 21.33 -2.13 7.38
CA ARG A 382 21.97 -2.28 6.06
C ARG A 382 22.73 -1.04 5.61
N ASN A 383 22.50 0.12 6.21
CA ASN A 383 23.07 1.43 5.80
C ASN A 383 22.88 1.72 4.29
N LEU A 384 21.76 1.30 3.74
CA LEU A 384 21.39 1.51 2.34
C LEU A 384 20.24 2.53 2.24
N THR A 385 20.15 3.20 1.08
CA THR A 385 18.95 3.97 0.74
C THR A 385 17.77 3.04 0.43
N PRO A 386 16.52 3.51 0.51
CA PRO A 386 15.36 2.73 0.06
C PRO A 386 15.50 2.23 -1.38
N GLY A 387 16.01 3.07 -2.29
CA GLY A 387 16.29 2.67 -3.67
C GLY A 387 17.26 1.50 -3.76
N GLN A 388 18.35 1.51 -3.00
CA GLN A 388 19.32 0.41 -2.96
C GLN A 388 18.74 -0.87 -2.32
N ILE A 389 17.90 -0.74 -1.29
CA ILE A 389 17.20 -1.88 -0.67
C ILE A 389 16.27 -2.53 -1.71
N LEU A 390 15.53 -1.71 -2.46
CA LEU A 390 14.63 -2.19 -3.50
C LEU A 390 15.39 -2.80 -4.69
N ALA A 391 16.50 -2.20 -5.10
CA ALA A 391 17.39 -2.74 -6.12
C ALA A 391 17.88 -4.15 -5.75
N ASP A 392 18.34 -4.33 -4.52
CA ASP A 392 18.77 -5.63 -4.03
C ASP A 392 17.61 -6.64 -3.96
N ASN A 393 16.44 -6.22 -3.50
CA ASN A 393 15.26 -7.09 -3.39
C ASN A 393 14.80 -7.59 -4.77
N VAL A 394 14.61 -6.70 -5.76
CA VAL A 394 14.15 -7.12 -7.10
C VAL A 394 15.16 -8.02 -7.79
N LYS A 395 16.45 -7.77 -7.62
CA LYS A 395 17.53 -8.62 -8.14
C LYS A 395 17.47 -10.04 -7.56
N GLN A 396 17.27 -10.16 -6.24
CA GLN A 396 17.10 -11.46 -5.58
C GLN A 396 15.81 -12.17 -6.04
N CYS A 397 14.71 -11.45 -6.17
CA CYS A 397 13.44 -11.98 -6.67
C CYS A 397 13.58 -12.53 -8.10
N ALA A 398 14.25 -11.79 -8.99
CA ALA A 398 14.55 -12.25 -10.35
C ALA A 398 15.43 -13.52 -10.35
N ALA A 399 16.44 -13.60 -9.48
CA ALA A 399 17.26 -14.80 -9.31
C ALA A 399 16.44 -16.01 -8.86
N ILE A 400 15.54 -15.83 -7.90
CA ILE A 400 14.62 -16.89 -7.43
C ILE A 400 13.75 -17.41 -8.58
N LEU A 401 13.21 -16.54 -9.41
CA LEU A 401 12.41 -16.99 -10.57
C LEU A 401 13.24 -17.77 -11.58
N ARG A 402 14.47 -17.34 -11.85
CA ARG A 402 15.37 -18.06 -12.78
C ARG A 402 15.74 -19.46 -12.27
N GLU A 403 15.91 -19.62 -10.96
CA GLU A 403 16.18 -20.95 -10.37
C GLU A 403 15.05 -21.95 -10.66
N GLY A 404 13.80 -21.51 -10.49
CA GLY A 404 12.61 -22.35 -10.71
C GLY A 404 12.19 -22.46 -12.18
N ASN A 405 12.46 -21.45 -13.01
CA ASN A 405 12.05 -21.38 -14.41
C ASN A 405 13.16 -20.77 -15.30
N PRO A 406 14.24 -21.52 -15.58
CA PRO A 406 15.31 -21.04 -16.41
C PRO A 406 14.82 -20.64 -17.82
N GLY A 407 15.11 -19.40 -18.24
CA GLY A 407 14.65 -18.84 -19.51
C GLY A 407 13.19 -18.39 -19.55
N GLY A 408 12.45 -18.47 -18.47
CA GLY A 408 11.12 -17.89 -18.33
C GLY A 408 11.14 -16.37 -18.36
N ARG A 409 10.09 -15.77 -18.95
CA ARG A 409 9.94 -14.31 -19.02
C ARG A 409 9.63 -13.75 -17.62
N MET A 410 10.24 -12.64 -17.27
CA MET A 410 9.98 -11.92 -16.02
C MET A 410 9.47 -10.52 -16.35
N TYR A 411 8.43 -10.11 -15.65
CA TYR A 411 7.82 -8.79 -15.80
C TYR A 411 7.85 -8.06 -14.46
N VAL A 412 7.86 -6.72 -14.47
CA VAL A 412 7.77 -5.89 -13.27
C VAL A 412 7.04 -4.59 -13.59
N TRP A 413 6.20 -4.09 -12.66
CA TRP A 413 5.65 -2.74 -12.75
C TRP A 413 6.74 -1.70 -12.71
N SER A 414 6.63 -0.65 -13.53
CA SER A 414 7.71 0.32 -13.75
C SER A 414 7.91 1.28 -12.59
N ASP A 415 6.85 1.64 -11.89
CA ASP A 415 6.74 2.86 -11.07
C ASP A 415 7.86 3.03 -10.03
N MET A 416 8.21 1.96 -9.31
CA MET A 416 9.25 2.01 -8.29
C MET A 416 10.68 2.02 -8.86
N PHE A 417 10.83 1.85 -10.16
CA PHE A 417 12.11 1.81 -10.90
C PHE A 417 12.22 2.91 -11.96
N ASP A 418 11.22 3.77 -12.07
CA ASP A 418 11.09 4.80 -13.09
C ASP A 418 11.37 6.19 -12.49
N PRO A 419 12.47 6.87 -12.92
CA PRO A 419 12.78 8.22 -12.42
C PRO A 419 11.77 9.27 -12.88
N ALA A 420 10.96 8.99 -13.90
CA ALA A 420 9.85 9.85 -14.31
C ALA A 420 8.55 9.58 -13.51
N HIS A 421 8.56 8.61 -12.58
CA HIS A 421 7.40 8.25 -11.76
C HIS A 421 7.76 8.28 -10.26
N ASN A 422 7.93 7.12 -9.60
CA ASN A 422 8.13 7.04 -8.14
C ASN A 422 9.60 6.92 -7.71
N ALA A 423 10.53 6.56 -8.61
CA ALA A 423 11.95 6.38 -8.28
C ALA A 423 12.70 7.73 -8.22
N VAL A 424 12.24 8.62 -7.36
CA VAL A 424 12.71 10.02 -7.25
C VAL A 424 13.52 10.28 -5.97
N VAL A 425 14.19 11.43 -5.92
CA VAL A 425 14.91 11.90 -4.71
C VAL A 425 13.94 12.40 -3.65
N GLY A 426 12.82 12.98 -4.07
CA GLY A 426 11.83 13.62 -3.19
C GLY A 426 11.08 12.63 -2.29
N PRO A 427 10.29 13.15 -1.34
CA PRO A 427 9.50 12.31 -0.46
C PRO A 427 8.46 11.51 -1.25
N TYR A 428 8.32 10.24 -0.88
CA TYR A 428 7.29 9.37 -1.40
C TYR A 428 6.62 8.64 -0.23
N TYR A 429 5.40 8.99 0.09
CA TYR A 429 4.63 8.45 1.22
C TYR A 429 5.47 8.38 2.52
N LEU A 430 5.55 7.19 3.13
CA LEU A 430 6.32 6.90 4.35
C LEU A 430 7.64 6.16 4.01
N VAL A 431 8.24 6.44 2.87
CA VAL A 431 9.57 5.91 2.53
C VAL A 431 10.65 6.80 3.12
N ASN A 432 11.54 6.20 3.92
CA ASN A 432 12.58 6.94 4.63
C ASN A 432 13.85 7.09 3.79
N GLY A 433 13.82 8.01 2.84
CA GLY A 433 14.92 8.38 1.97
C GLY A 433 14.60 8.26 0.47
N PRO A 434 15.60 8.49 -0.41
CA PRO A 434 15.41 8.50 -1.85
C PRO A 434 15.20 7.10 -2.43
N LEU A 435 14.32 7.01 -3.42
CA LEU A 435 14.10 5.79 -4.22
C LEU A 435 14.97 5.72 -5.49
N THR A 436 15.74 6.78 -5.78
CA THR A 436 16.71 6.77 -6.89
C THR A 436 17.70 5.62 -6.75
N GLY A 437 18.10 5.03 -7.89
CA GLY A 437 18.99 3.88 -7.92
C GLY A 437 18.29 2.52 -7.76
N SER A 438 16.97 2.49 -7.52
CA SER A 438 16.20 1.25 -7.47
C SER A 438 16.30 0.44 -8.78
N TRP A 439 16.36 1.13 -9.90
CA TRP A 439 16.54 0.55 -11.24
C TRP A 439 17.86 -0.21 -11.46
N ASP A 440 18.88 0.04 -10.64
CA ASP A 440 20.19 -0.62 -10.79
C ASP A 440 20.14 -2.10 -10.39
N GLY A 441 19.07 -2.52 -9.73
CA GLY A 441 18.79 -3.92 -9.42
C GLY A 441 18.01 -4.68 -10.48
N LEU A 442 17.47 -4.00 -11.50
CA LEU A 442 16.71 -4.65 -12.55
C LEU A 442 17.66 -5.35 -13.56
N PRO A 443 17.60 -6.69 -13.70
CA PRO A 443 18.31 -7.37 -14.77
C PRO A 443 17.76 -6.98 -16.16
N GLU A 444 18.63 -6.89 -17.17
CA GLU A 444 18.24 -6.44 -18.52
C GLU A 444 17.15 -7.30 -19.18
N ASP A 445 17.08 -8.59 -18.84
CA ASP A 445 16.08 -9.54 -19.36
C ASP A 445 14.69 -9.40 -18.69
N VAL A 446 14.54 -8.55 -17.67
CA VAL A 446 13.24 -8.22 -17.09
C VAL A 446 12.50 -7.24 -17.99
N ILE A 447 11.27 -7.60 -18.35
CA ILE A 447 10.37 -6.78 -19.13
C ILE A 447 9.66 -5.81 -18.19
N VAL A 448 9.84 -4.51 -18.43
CA VAL A 448 9.23 -3.47 -17.60
C VAL A 448 7.83 -3.13 -18.10
N VAL A 449 6.91 -2.87 -17.17
CA VAL A 449 5.50 -2.59 -17.50
C VAL A 449 5.15 -1.14 -17.10
N PRO A 450 5.40 -0.14 -17.98
CA PRO A 450 5.08 1.26 -17.71
C PRO A 450 3.58 1.52 -17.78
N TRP A 451 3.09 2.37 -16.83
CA TRP A 451 1.69 2.69 -16.68
C TRP A 451 1.38 4.18 -16.40
N TYR A 452 2.41 5.01 -16.14
CA TYR A 452 2.22 6.44 -15.89
C TYR A 452 2.03 7.21 -17.20
N TYR A 453 0.79 7.48 -17.51
CA TYR A 453 0.40 8.05 -18.81
C TYR A 453 1.02 9.43 -19.08
N GLU A 454 1.05 10.31 -18.09
CA GLU A 454 1.55 11.68 -18.24
C GLU A 454 3.04 11.73 -18.61
N GLN A 455 3.81 10.77 -18.14
CA GLN A 455 5.26 10.66 -18.40
C GLN A 455 5.63 9.54 -19.38
N ARG A 456 4.67 8.99 -20.11
CA ARG A 456 4.83 7.81 -20.97
C ARG A 456 6.05 7.88 -21.91
N ALA A 457 6.29 9.04 -22.52
CA ALA A 457 7.43 9.20 -23.44
C ALA A 457 8.79 9.14 -22.71
N ALA A 458 8.87 9.80 -21.54
CA ALA A 458 10.07 9.78 -20.71
C ALA A 458 10.35 8.37 -20.17
N SER A 459 9.34 7.69 -19.64
CA SER A 459 9.43 6.32 -19.13
C SER A 459 9.88 5.34 -20.21
N LEU A 460 9.22 5.34 -21.37
CA LEU A 460 9.57 4.44 -22.48
C LEU A 460 11.00 4.67 -22.97
N GLY A 461 11.42 5.93 -23.15
CA GLY A 461 12.77 6.28 -23.56
C GLY A 461 13.83 5.86 -22.54
N TRP A 462 13.53 6.06 -21.24
CA TRP A 462 14.44 5.69 -20.16
C TRP A 462 14.74 4.20 -20.12
N PHE A 463 13.73 3.34 -20.13
CA PHE A 463 13.91 1.89 -20.07
C PHE A 463 14.52 1.32 -21.36
N ALA A 464 14.17 1.87 -22.54
CA ALA A 464 14.78 1.49 -23.79
C ALA A 464 16.29 1.79 -23.82
N ASN A 465 16.71 2.95 -23.30
CA ASN A 465 18.13 3.32 -23.20
C ASN A 465 18.93 2.42 -22.24
N ARG A 466 18.24 1.71 -21.34
CA ARG A 466 18.84 0.72 -20.44
C ARG A 466 18.73 -0.72 -20.98
N GLY A 467 18.25 -0.90 -22.21
CA GLY A 467 18.16 -2.21 -22.86
C GLY A 467 16.91 -3.03 -22.52
N HIS A 468 16.01 -2.52 -21.68
CA HIS A 468 14.82 -3.27 -21.27
C HIS A 468 13.78 -3.37 -22.37
N LYS A 469 13.19 -4.55 -22.52
CA LYS A 469 11.91 -4.72 -23.22
C LYS A 469 10.78 -4.14 -22.36
N GLN A 470 9.69 -3.73 -23.01
CA GLN A 470 8.59 -3.04 -22.36
C GLN A 470 7.23 -3.56 -22.82
N LEU A 471 6.31 -3.76 -21.88
CA LEU A 471 4.90 -4.06 -22.10
C LEU A 471 4.07 -2.88 -21.57
N ILE A 472 3.42 -2.13 -22.43
CA ILE A 472 2.68 -0.91 -22.02
C ILE A 472 1.36 -1.27 -21.33
N ALA A 473 1.13 -0.83 -20.09
CA ALA A 473 -0.18 -0.89 -19.43
C ALA A 473 -1.04 0.30 -19.88
N GLY A 474 -1.73 0.14 -21.03
CA GLY A 474 -2.22 1.25 -21.83
C GLY A 474 -3.65 1.73 -21.58
N TYR A 475 -4.51 0.98 -20.87
CA TYR A 475 -5.92 1.35 -20.66
C TYR A 475 -6.17 2.16 -19.38
N TYR A 476 -5.83 1.62 -18.22
CA TYR A 476 -5.92 2.27 -16.91
C TYR A 476 -7.31 2.87 -16.60
N ASP A 477 -8.39 2.10 -16.85
CA ASP A 477 -9.80 2.49 -16.64
C ASP A 477 -10.19 3.82 -17.31
N ALA A 478 -9.52 4.15 -18.43
CA ALA A 478 -9.72 5.36 -19.22
C ALA A 478 -10.47 5.04 -20.55
N LYS A 479 -10.39 5.94 -21.52
CA LYS A 479 -10.94 5.68 -22.85
C LYS A 479 -10.03 4.71 -23.64
N PRO A 480 -10.59 3.77 -24.40
CA PRO A 480 -9.83 2.80 -25.19
C PRO A 480 -8.81 3.44 -26.12
N GLU A 481 -9.15 4.59 -26.71
CA GLU A 481 -8.30 5.32 -27.66
C GLU A 481 -7.01 5.85 -27.04
N ARG A 482 -6.93 5.92 -25.70
CA ARG A 482 -5.71 6.34 -24.99
C ARG A 482 -4.49 5.50 -25.33
N VAL A 483 -4.69 4.26 -25.74
CA VAL A 483 -3.60 3.39 -26.21
C VAL A 483 -2.88 3.98 -27.43
N LYS A 484 -3.55 4.76 -28.29
CA LYS A 484 -2.94 5.40 -29.46
C LYS A 484 -1.89 6.42 -29.07
N ASP A 485 -2.08 7.14 -27.96
CA ASP A 485 -1.09 8.09 -27.44
C ASP A 485 0.15 7.37 -26.91
N TRP A 486 -0.03 6.22 -26.26
CA TRP A 486 1.06 5.34 -25.88
C TRP A 486 1.83 4.83 -27.08
N LEU A 487 1.14 4.33 -28.11
CA LEU A 487 1.77 3.82 -29.34
C LEU A 487 2.47 4.93 -30.13
N SER A 488 1.92 6.15 -30.11
CA SER A 488 2.56 7.32 -30.71
C SER A 488 3.86 7.66 -29.96
N ALA A 489 3.86 7.64 -28.63
CA ALA A 489 5.05 7.85 -27.82
C ALA A 489 6.09 6.74 -28.00
N ALA A 490 5.66 5.51 -28.27
CA ALA A 490 6.53 4.34 -28.50
C ALA A 490 7.16 4.32 -29.90
N LYS A 491 6.72 5.20 -30.82
CA LYS A 491 7.21 5.20 -32.21
C LYS A 491 8.71 5.50 -32.26
N GLY A 492 9.49 4.57 -32.78
CA GLY A 492 10.96 4.68 -32.87
C GLY A 492 11.68 4.28 -31.59
N ILE A 493 10.98 3.93 -30.52
CA ILE A 493 11.59 3.39 -29.30
C ILE A 493 11.69 1.87 -29.42
N PRO A 494 12.89 1.28 -29.30
CA PRO A 494 13.07 -0.17 -29.40
C PRO A 494 12.54 -0.89 -28.15
N GLY A 495 12.21 -2.17 -28.28
CA GLY A 495 11.92 -3.06 -27.17
C GLY A 495 10.45 -3.06 -26.69
N VAL A 496 9.55 -2.26 -27.26
CA VAL A 496 8.12 -2.33 -26.93
C VAL A 496 7.52 -3.60 -27.56
N THR A 497 7.14 -4.56 -26.74
CA THR A 497 6.65 -5.89 -27.16
C THR A 497 5.15 -5.96 -27.33
N GLY A 498 4.40 -5.17 -26.57
CA GLY A 498 2.94 -5.22 -26.57
C GLY A 498 2.27 -4.12 -25.79
N VAL A 499 0.93 -4.22 -25.74
CA VAL A 499 0.08 -3.35 -24.93
C VAL A 499 -0.90 -4.18 -24.12
N MET A 500 -1.26 -3.70 -22.93
CA MET A 500 -2.14 -4.38 -21.99
C MET A 500 -3.35 -3.55 -21.67
N TYR A 501 -4.53 -4.18 -21.76
CA TYR A 501 -5.77 -3.67 -21.21
C TYR A 501 -5.71 -3.82 -19.68
N THR A 502 -5.48 -2.73 -18.98
CA THR A 502 -5.25 -2.72 -17.53
C THR A 502 -6.43 -2.07 -16.82
N THR A 503 -7.22 -2.84 -16.07
CA THR A 503 -8.34 -2.33 -15.29
C THR A 503 -8.18 -2.68 -13.81
N TRP A 504 -8.23 -1.68 -12.95
CA TRP A 504 -8.16 -1.84 -11.48
C TRP A 504 -9.53 -2.11 -10.86
N VAL A 505 -10.61 -1.79 -11.59
CA VAL A 505 -11.99 -1.95 -11.13
C VAL A 505 -12.73 -3.08 -11.84
N ASN A 506 -12.00 -4.00 -12.50
CA ASN A 506 -12.55 -5.16 -13.23
C ASN A 506 -13.62 -4.81 -14.29
N LYS A 507 -13.50 -3.66 -14.97
CA LYS A 507 -14.39 -3.25 -16.06
C LYS A 507 -13.83 -3.68 -17.41
N TYR A 508 -14.53 -4.59 -18.09
CA TYR A 508 -14.13 -5.13 -19.40
C TYR A 508 -15.10 -4.72 -20.53
N GLY A 509 -15.83 -3.62 -20.37
CA GLY A 509 -16.76 -3.10 -21.36
C GLY A 509 -16.09 -2.66 -22.66
N ASP A 510 -14.86 -2.14 -22.55
CA ASP A 510 -14.10 -1.56 -23.67
C ASP A 510 -13.03 -2.52 -24.23
N LEU A 511 -13.07 -3.82 -23.87
CA LEU A 511 -12.04 -4.79 -24.23
C LEU A 511 -11.80 -4.85 -25.76
N GLU A 512 -12.87 -4.98 -26.53
CA GLU A 512 -12.83 -5.09 -27.99
C GLU A 512 -12.46 -3.73 -28.63
N ALA A 513 -12.95 -2.61 -28.08
CA ALA A 513 -12.61 -1.28 -28.55
C ALA A 513 -11.13 -0.94 -28.34
N PHE A 514 -10.56 -1.34 -27.21
CA PHE A 514 -9.13 -1.21 -26.94
C PHE A 514 -8.29 -2.05 -27.91
N ALA A 515 -8.66 -3.31 -28.16
CA ALA A 515 -7.99 -4.17 -29.12
C ALA A 515 -7.93 -3.51 -30.50
N LYS A 516 -9.07 -3.02 -30.99
CA LYS A 516 -9.16 -2.29 -32.27
C LYS A 516 -8.35 -0.99 -32.26
N ALA A 517 -8.27 -0.27 -31.15
CA ALA A 517 -7.50 0.96 -31.06
C ALA A 517 -5.99 0.70 -31.01
N ALA A 518 -5.57 -0.50 -30.61
CA ALA A 518 -4.18 -0.94 -30.51
C ALA A 518 -3.59 -1.49 -31.83
N GLU A 519 -4.42 -1.79 -32.83
CA GLU A 519 -3.98 -2.15 -34.19
C GLU A 519 -3.24 -0.98 -34.88
#